data_6c1bcde1b5b6f1a704c928571bf6c0c3
#
_entry.id   6c1bcde1b5b6f1a704c928571bf6c0c3
#
_cell.length_a   1.000
_cell.length_b   1.000
_cell.length_c   1.000
_cell.angle_alpha   90.00
_cell.angle_beta   90.00
_cell.angle_gamma   90.00
#
_symmetry.space_group_name_H-M   'P 1'
#
loop_
_entity.id
_entity.type
_entity.pdbx_description
1 polymer ?
#
loop_
_entity_poly.entity_id
_entity_poly.type
_entity_poly.pdbx_seq_one_letter_code
_entity_poly.pdbx_strand_id
1 'polypeptide(L)'
;MQIKSFKDFLNEGGKVFKLETRRVSATEAADTINYLYKGLLKKLGLEEGKNIQAVGSGSIVISDKTDAGDIDFIYDLPDMRKRLGAESCERRFFDRVRMELTDIKTEFIKGFGITSVEYPVAGEKDKGYVQVDFIPVE
;
A
#
# COMPACT_ATOMS: atom_id res chain seq x y z
N MET A 1 25.81 0.82 -2.40
CA MET A 1 24.53 0.50 -3.06
C MET A 1 23.91 1.78 -3.63
N GLN A 2 23.57 1.75 -4.86
CA GLN A 2 22.97 2.91 -5.50
C GLN A 2 21.50 3.01 -5.10
N ILE A 3 21.11 4.14 -4.56
CA ILE A 3 19.71 4.38 -4.19
C ILE A 3 18.97 4.82 -5.45
N LYS A 4 17.99 4.05 -5.86
CA LYS A 4 17.16 4.41 -7.01
C LYS A 4 16.23 5.57 -6.63
N SER A 5 15.95 6.44 -7.58
CA SER A 5 14.96 7.48 -7.39
C SER A 5 13.57 6.86 -7.29
N PHE A 6 12.64 7.58 -6.68
CA PHE A 6 11.24 7.15 -6.62
C PHE A 6 10.67 6.94 -8.03
N LYS A 7 11.08 7.79 -8.98
CA LYS A 7 10.70 7.66 -10.38
C LYS A 7 11.17 6.32 -10.96
N ASP A 8 12.42 5.93 -10.68
CA ASP A 8 12.97 4.67 -11.17
C ASP A 8 12.23 3.47 -10.55
N PHE A 9 11.90 3.57 -9.26
CA PHE A 9 11.10 2.57 -8.57
C PHE A 9 9.72 2.40 -9.26
N LEU A 10 9.04 3.50 -9.58
CA LEU A 10 7.76 3.46 -10.28
C LEU A 10 7.89 2.92 -11.70
N ASN A 11 8.97 3.28 -12.41
CA ASN A 11 9.21 2.81 -13.78
C ASN A 11 9.46 1.30 -13.83
N GLU A 12 10.02 0.73 -12.78
CA GLU A 12 10.21 -0.71 -12.64
C GLU A 12 8.93 -1.42 -12.18
N GLY A 13 7.81 -0.68 -12.08
CA GLY A 13 6.55 -1.22 -11.59
C GLY A 13 6.47 -1.28 -10.07
N GLY A 14 7.50 -0.79 -9.36
CA GLY A 14 7.53 -0.80 -7.90
C GLY A 14 7.38 -2.18 -7.29
N LYS A 15 7.75 -3.24 -8.02
CA LYS A 15 7.41 -4.59 -7.64
C LYS A 15 8.37 -5.14 -6.59
N VAL A 16 7.84 -5.41 -5.41
CA VAL A 16 8.58 -5.97 -4.27
C VAL A 16 8.41 -7.49 -4.21
N PHE A 17 7.19 -7.98 -4.46
CA PHE A 17 6.85 -9.40 -4.39
C PHE A 17 6.77 -9.98 -5.79
N LYS A 18 7.83 -10.66 -6.23
CA LYS A 18 7.99 -11.01 -7.66
C LYS A 18 7.11 -12.16 -8.15
N LEU A 19 6.81 -13.14 -7.32
CA LEU A 19 6.19 -14.37 -7.78
C LEU A 19 4.80 -14.64 -7.21
N GLU A 20 4.45 -14.01 -6.10
CA GLU A 20 3.25 -14.34 -5.35
C GLU A 20 2.10 -13.35 -5.56
N THR A 21 2.38 -12.20 -6.15
CA THR A 21 1.35 -11.22 -6.46
C THR A 21 0.94 -11.33 -7.94
N ARG A 22 -0.32 -11.01 -8.21
CA ARG A 22 -0.86 -11.00 -9.56
C ARG A 22 -1.49 -9.65 -9.89
N ARG A 23 -1.77 -9.44 -11.14
CA ARG A 23 -2.57 -8.29 -11.57
C ARG A 23 -4.02 -8.53 -11.19
N VAL A 24 -4.72 -7.47 -10.89
CA VAL A 24 -6.13 -7.51 -10.48
C VAL A 24 -6.96 -6.66 -11.43
N SER A 25 -8.21 -7.04 -11.62
CA SER A 25 -9.16 -6.24 -12.40
C SER A 25 -9.55 -4.97 -11.64
N ALA A 26 -10.18 -4.02 -12.32
CA ALA A 26 -10.69 -2.81 -11.69
C ALA A 26 -11.66 -3.12 -10.54
N THR A 27 -12.54 -4.10 -10.73
CA THR A 27 -13.48 -4.53 -9.69
C THR A 27 -12.75 -5.13 -8.51
N GLU A 28 -11.78 -6.01 -8.76
CA GLU A 28 -10.99 -6.63 -7.70
C GLU A 28 -10.18 -5.59 -6.93
N ALA A 29 -9.62 -4.60 -7.62
CA ALA A 29 -8.89 -3.51 -6.97
C ALA A 29 -9.82 -2.70 -6.07
N ALA A 30 -11.00 -2.34 -6.56
CA ALA A 30 -11.99 -1.59 -5.79
C ALA A 30 -12.44 -2.37 -4.54
N ASP A 31 -12.68 -3.66 -4.68
CA ASP A 31 -13.08 -4.52 -3.58
C ASP A 31 -11.97 -4.63 -2.53
N THR A 32 -10.71 -4.74 -2.98
CA THR A 32 -9.56 -4.81 -2.09
C THR A 32 -9.37 -3.50 -1.32
N ILE A 33 -9.46 -2.37 -2.02
CA ILE A 33 -9.37 -1.04 -1.43
C ILE A 33 -10.44 -0.86 -0.35
N ASN A 34 -11.68 -1.21 -0.68
CA ASN A 34 -12.81 -1.10 0.24
C ASN A 34 -12.62 -1.98 1.48
N TYR A 35 -12.13 -3.19 1.27
CA TYR A 35 -11.84 -4.11 2.36
C TYR A 35 -10.77 -3.54 3.31
N LEU A 36 -9.73 -2.92 2.73
CA LEU A 36 -8.67 -2.28 3.52
C LEU A 36 -9.20 -1.10 4.32
N TYR A 37 -10.01 -0.24 3.74
CA TYR A 37 -10.59 0.90 4.46
C TYR A 37 -11.44 0.45 5.64
N LYS A 38 -12.22 -0.59 5.47
CA LYS A 38 -13.11 -1.09 6.54
C LYS A 38 -12.39 -1.94 7.59
N GLY A 39 -11.27 -2.54 7.22
CA GLY A 39 -10.52 -3.44 8.10
C GLY A 39 -9.27 -2.80 8.67
N LEU A 40 -8.13 -3.08 8.03
CA LEU A 40 -6.81 -2.65 8.51
C LEU A 40 -6.73 -1.16 8.79
N LEU A 41 -7.14 -0.33 7.83
CA LEU A 41 -6.98 1.12 7.94
C LEU A 41 -7.83 1.70 9.05
N LYS A 42 -9.03 1.17 9.24
CA LYS A 42 -9.89 1.56 10.35
C LYS A 42 -9.25 1.22 11.70
N LYS A 43 -8.65 0.03 11.81
CA LYS A 43 -7.94 -0.39 13.02
C LYS A 43 -6.76 0.52 13.35
N LEU A 44 -6.11 1.06 12.31
CA LEU A 44 -5.00 2.00 12.47
C LEU A 44 -5.47 3.44 12.72
N GLY A 45 -6.78 3.67 12.75
CA GLY A 45 -7.33 5.01 12.95
C GLY A 45 -7.23 5.90 11.73
N LEU A 46 -7.15 5.32 10.54
CA LEU A 46 -7.02 6.05 9.28
C LEU A 46 -8.36 6.08 8.55
N GLU A 47 -8.68 7.24 7.97
CA GLU A 47 -9.93 7.47 7.25
C GLU A 47 -9.66 7.96 5.83
N GLU A 48 -10.42 7.39 4.88
CA GLU A 48 -10.37 7.79 3.47
C GLU A 48 -10.60 9.30 3.31
N GLY A 49 -9.71 9.94 2.57
CA GLY A 49 -9.81 11.37 2.27
C GLY A 49 -9.40 12.29 3.40
N LYS A 50 -9.13 11.77 4.58
CA LYS A 50 -8.71 12.56 5.72
C LYS A 50 -7.20 12.47 5.94
N ASN A 51 -6.67 11.27 6.07
CA ASN A 51 -5.25 11.04 6.32
C ASN A 51 -4.68 9.89 5.49
N ILE A 52 -5.50 9.23 4.70
CA ILE A 52 -5.07 8.20 3.76
C ILE A 52 -6.00 8.21 2.54
N GLN A 53 -5.44 7.91 1.38
CA GLN A 53 -6.19 7.91 0.13
C GLN A 53 -5.59 6.90 -0.84
N ALA A 54 -6.44 6.09 -1.46
CA ALA A 54 -6.04 5.22 -2.56
C ALA A 54 -5.74 6.10 -3.78
N VAL A 55 -4.59 5.85 -4.38
CA VAL A 55 -4.17 6.57 -5.61
C VAL A 55 -3.72 5.56 -6.65
N GLY A 56 -2.79 5.59 -7.36
CA GLY A 56 -2.25 4.61 -8.29
C GLY A 56 -3.27 3.72 -9.02
N SER A 57 -4.11 3.05 -8.30
CA SER A 57 -5.25 2.36 -8.85
C SER A 57 -6.23 3.33 -9.54
N GLY A 58 -6.08 4.61 -9.29
CA GLY A 58 -6.75 5.66 -10.04
C GLY A 58 -6.40 5.64 -11.51
N SER A 59 -5.28 5.07 -11.89
CA SER A 59 -4.95 4.86 -13.29
C SER A 59 -5.94 3.93 -13.97
N ILE A 60 -6.59 3.05 -13.23
CA ILE A 60 -7.67 2.20 -13.74
C ILE A 60 -8.89 3.05 -14.07
N VAL A 61 -9.18 4.04 -13.24
CA VAL A 61 -10.32 4.95 -13.40
C VAL A 61 -10.08 5.97 -14.49
N ILE A 62 -8.84 6.49 -14.59
CA ILE A 62 -8.47 7.57 -15.51
C ILE A 62 -8.15 7.05 -16.90
N SER A 63 -7.63 5.83 -17.02
CA SER A 63 -7.26 5.23 -18.30
C SER A 63 -8.20 4.08 -18.62
N ASP A 64 -8.18 3.65 -19.87
CA ASP A 64 -8.98 2.49 -20.33
C ASP A 64 -8.40 1.16 -19.85
N LYS A 65 -7.44 1.17 -18.96
CA LYS A 65 -6.87 -0.04 -18.38
C LYS A 65 -7.90 -0.74 -17.52
N THR A 66 -8.02 -2.04 -17.70
CA THR A 66 -8.97 -2.88 -16.97
C THR A 66 -8.30 -3.62 -15.81
N ASP A 67 -6.99 -3.51 -15.67
CA ASP A 67 -6.25 -4.18 -14.59
C ASP A 67 -5.12 -3.32 -14.03
N ALA A 68 -4.62 -3.73 -12.87
CA ALA A 68 -3.49 -3.10 -12.21
C ALA A 68 -2.57 -4.15 -11.57
N GLY A 69 -1.27 -3.89 -11.57
CA GLY A 69 -0.28 -4.76 -10.93
C GLY A 69 -0.09 -4.48 -9.45
N ASP A 70 -0.50 -3.31 -9.00
CA ASP A 70 -0.39 -2.89 -7.60
C ASP A 70 -1.53 -1.92 -7.24
N ILE A 71 -1.69 -1.73 -5.94
CA ILE A 71 -2.63 -0.75 -5.38
C ILE A 71 -1.80 0.17 -4.50
N ASP A 72 -1.89 1.47 -4.74
CA ASP A 72 -1.16 2.46 -3.98
C ASP A 72 -2.08 3.28 -3.08
N PHE A 73 -1.64 3.46 -1.83
CA PHE A 73 -2.23 4.41 -0.90
C PHE A 73 -1.19 5.46 -0.56
N ILE A 74 -1.61 6.70 -0.44
CA ILE A 74 -0.77 7.74 0.16
C ILE A 74 -1.32 8.05 1.55
N TYR A 75 -0.44 8.27 2.51
CA TYR A 75 -0.86 8.70 3.84
C TYR A 75 -0.13 10.00 4.24
N ASP A 76 -0.83 10.77 5.07
CA ASP A 76 -0.38 12.08 5.55
C ASP A 76 0.74 11.86 6.58
N LEU A 77 1.98 12.12 6.18
CA LEU A 77 3.13 11.91 7.06
C LEU A 77 3.14 12.87 8.26
N PRO A 78 2.84 14.18 8.09
CA PRO A 78 2.71 15.06 9.26
C PRO A 78 1.68 14.57 10.30
N ASP A 79 0.52 14.10 9.86
CA ASP A 79 -0.47 13.52 10.76
C ASP A 79 0.06 12.27 11.45
N MET A 80 0.73 11.41 10.70
CA MET A 80 1.30 10.18 11.25
C MET A 80 2.40 10.47 12.29
N ARG A 81 3.19 11.50 12.07
CA ARG A 81 4.20 11.95 13.05
C ARG A 81 3.55 12.35 14.39
N LYS A 82 2.38 12.97 14.34
CA LYS A 82 1.64 13.32 15.54
C LYS A 82 1.17 12.09 16.31
N ARG A 83 0.85 11.03 15.60
CA ARG A 83 0.33 9.79 16.19
C ARG A 83 1.42 8.86 16.69
N LEU A 84 2.50 8.71 15.91
CA LEU A 84 3.54 7.71 16.17
C LEU A 84 4.86 8.33 16.61
N GLY A 85 4.98 9.65 16.59
CA GLY A 85 6.23 10.36 16.85
C GLY A 85 6.99 10.67 15.58
N ALA A 86 7.80 11.73 15.62
CA ALA A 86 8.52 12.19 14.44
C ALA A 86 9.71 11.31 14.08
N GLU A 87 10.34 10.69 15.05
CA GLU A 87 11.52 9.87 14.82
C GLU A 87 11.12 8.52 14.26
N SER A 88 11.67 8.19 13.08
CA SER A 88 11.42 6.91 12.41
C SER A 88 9.93 6.63 12.18
N CYS A 89 9.15 7.66 11.87
CA CYS A 89 7.70 7.56 11.74
C CYS A 89 7.28 6.51 10.71
N GLU A 90 7.92 6.51 9.54
CA GLU A 90 7.60 5.56 8.46
C GLU A 90 7.88 4.12 8.88
N ARG A 91 8.96 3.90 9.63
CA ARG A 91 9.27 2.56 10.15
C ARG A 91 8.27 2.14 11.22
N ARG A 92 7.83 3.07 12.05
CA ARG A 92 6.80 2.78 13.05
C ARG A 92 5.46 2.45 12.40
N PHE A 93 5.13 3.12 11.31
CA PHE A 93 3.96 2.78 10.52
C PHE A 93 4.07 1.35 9.98
N PHE A 94 5.20 1.01 9.39
CA PHE A 94 5.47 -0.35 8.93
C PHE A 94 5.28 -1.38 10.06
N ASP A 95 5.83 -1.10 11.24
CA ASP A 95 5.71 -2.02 12.38
C ASP A 95 4.25 -2.23 12.79
N ARG A 96 3.45 -1.15 12.76
CA ARG A 96 2.02 -1.23 13.06
C ARG A 96 1.27 -2.09 12.06
N VAL A 97 1.54 -1.90 10.78
CA VAL A 97 0.93 -2.70 9.71
C VAL A 97 1.30 -4.18 9.89
N ARG A 98 2.59 -4.45 10.12
CA ARG A 98 3.07 -5.81 10.30
C ARG A 98 2.44 -6.50 11.50
N MET A 99 2.24 -5.77 12.59
CA MET A 99 1.59 -6.31 13.78
C MET A 99 0.14 -6.71 13.53
N GLU A 100 -0.58 -5.95 12.70
CA GLU A 100 -1.97 -6.26 12.36
C GLU A 100 -2.08 -7.38 11.33
N LEU A 101 -1.07 -7.55 10.47
CA LEU A 101 -1.08 -8.50 9.35
C LEU A 101 -0.06 -9.61 9.57
N THR A 102 -0.23 -10.40 10.62
CA THR A 102 0.76 -11.42 11.04
C THR A 102 0.98 -12.54 10.02
N ASP A 103 -0.03 -12.88 9.24
CA ASP A 103 0.05 -13.97 8.25
C ASP A 103 0.32 -13.48 6.83
N ILE A 104 0.67 -12.21 6.69
CA ILE A 104 0.82 -11.57 5.38
C ILE A 104 2.24 -11.01 5.28
N LYS A 105 2.88 -11.24 4.14
CA LYS A 105 4.22 -10.71 3.89
C LYS A 105 4.17 -9.19 3.82
N THR A 106 5.03 -8.56 4.60
CA THR A 106 5.13 -7.10 4.68
C THR A 106 6.59 -6.71 4.57
N GLU A 107 6.89 -5.77 3.70
CA GLU A 107 8.25 -5.30 3.44
C GLU A 107 8.33 -3.79 3.61
N PHE A 108 9.44 -3.33 4.19
CA PHE A 108 9.73 -1.91 4.34
C PHE A 108 10.77 -1.49 3.31
N ILE A 109 10.42 -0.55 2.44
CA ILE A 109 11.33 -0.03 1.42
C ILE A 109 12.06 1.17 2.01
N LYS A 110 13.22 0.90 2.56
CA LYS A 110 13.98 1.83 3.40
C LYS A 110 14.31 3.16 2.71
N GLY A 111 14.65 3.14 1.42
CA GLY A 111 15.03 4.35 0.70
C GLY A 111 13.88 5.33 0.48
N PHE A 112 12.64 4.88 0.57
CA PHE A 112 11.46 5.70 0.30
C PHE A 112 10.48 5.77 1.47
N GLY A 113 10.72 4.98 2.53
CA GLY A 113 9.81 4.91 3.65
C GLY A 113 8.48 4.24 3.33
N ILE A 114 8.43 3.44 2.27
CA ILE A 114 7.21 2.79 1.80
C ILE A 114 7.02 1.46 2.52
N THR A 115 5.79 1.21 2.96
CA THR A 115 5.38 -0.10 3.46
C THR A 115 4.65 -0.84 2.34
N SER A 116 5.16 -2.00 1.95
CA SER A 116 4.55 -2.85 0.91
C SER A 116 4.02 -4.13 1.53
N VAL A 117 2.83 -4.53 1.10
CA VAL A 117 2.13 -5.69 1.63
C VAL A 117 1.68 -6.59 0.48
N GLU A 118 1.87 -7.91 0.64
CA GLU A 118 1.28 -8.92 -0.23
C GLU A 118 -0.11 -9.23 0.31
N TYR A 119 -1.13 -8.53 -0.18
CA TYR A 119 -2.46 -8.54 0.42
C TYR A 119 -3.42 -9.44 -0.35
N PRO A 120 -4.26 -10.23 0.35
CA PRO A 120 -5.26 -11.06 -0.32
C PRO A 120 -6.26 -10.22 -1.11
N VAL A 121 -6.51 -10.59 -2.36
CA VAL A 121 -7.48 -9.88 -3.22
C VAL A 121 -8.85 -9.91 -2.57
N ALA A 122 -9.45 -8.75 -2.38
CA ALA A 122 -10.73 -8.56 -1.67
C ALA A 122 -10.73 -9.17 -0.25
N GLY A 123 -9.56 -9.38 0.35
CA GLY A 123 -9.42 -10.02 1.65
C GLY A 123 -9.52 -11.54 1.62
N GLU A 124 -9.59 -12.15 0.45
CA GLU A 124 -9.79 -13.59 0.28
C GLU A 124 -8.56 -14.28 -0.29
N LYS A 125 -7.90 -15.10 0.51
CA LYS A 125 -6.62 -15.75 0.14
C LYS A 125 -6.74 -16.65 -1.09
N ASP A 126 -7.87 -17.27 -1.31
CA ASP A 126 -8.10 -18.16 -2.45
C ASP A 126 -8.16 -17.40 -3.78
N LYS A 127 -8.34 -16.09 -3.74
CA LYS A 127 -8.31 -15.23 -4.93
C LYS A 127 -6.91 -14.79 -5.32
N GLY A 128 -5.89 -15.19 -4.55
CA GLY A 128 -4.51 -14.77 -4.77
C GLY A 128 -4.20 -13.46 -4.06
N TYR A 129 -3.06 -12.87 -4.42
CA TYR A 129 -2.52 -11.71 -3.71
C TYR A 129 -2.18 -10.59 -4.69
N VAL A 130 -2.28 -9.36 -4.21
CA VAL A 130 -1.89 -8.17 -4.94
C VAL A 130 -0.95 -7.34 -4.06
N GLN A 131 0.02 -6.67 -4.69
CA GLN A 131 0.90 -5.77 -3.97
C GLN A 131 0.15 -4.48 -3.60
N VAL A 132 0.19 -4.13 -2.32
CA VAL A 132 -0.39 -2.88 -1.81
C VAL A 132 0.75 -2.07 -1.19
N ASP A 133 0.92 -0.84 -1.65
CA ASP A 133 1.96 0.05 -1.18
C ASP A 133 1.36 1.22 -0.40
N PHE A 134 1.93 1.50 0.77
CA PHE A 134 1.55 2.66 1.58
C PHE A 134 2.70 3.66 1.52
N ILE A 135 2.44 4.80 0.89
CA ILE A 135 3.45 5.80 0.53
C ILE A 135 3.27 7.04 1.39
N PRO A 136 4.30 7.43 2.18
CA PRO A 136 4.21 8.66 2.97
C PRO A 136 4.30 9.89 2.08
N VAL A 137 3.49 10.90 2.36
CA VAL A 137 3.56 12.20 1.68
C VAL A 137 3.54 13.33 2.70
N GLU A 138 4.33 14.38 2.43
CA GLU A 138 4.40 15.56 3.29
C GLU A 138 3.16 16.45 3.18
#